data_c2c6842bc98f4ac3a12c2c11f639635d
#
_entry.id   c2c6842bc98f4ac3a12c2c11f639635d
#
_cell.length_a   1.000
_cell.length_b   1.000
_cell.length_c   1.000
_cell.angle_alpha   90.00
_cell.angle_beta   90.00
_cell.angle_gamma   90.00
#
_symmetry.space_group_name_H-M   'P 1'
#
loop_
_entity.id
_entity.type
_entity.pdbx_description
1 polymer ?
#
loop_
_entity_poly.entity_id
_entity_poly.type
_entity_poly.pdbx_seq_one_letter_code
_entity_poly.pdbx_strand_id
1 'polypeptide(L)'
;MIMQAARRVSADNGGMSHINTPADSQLGRETAYPDRYDPTLLFPIPRATARAALGIDESALPFIGHDGWNAYELSWLDALGKPHIAVARFQVPANSPHLIESKSLKLYLNSYNSERMDDAASVQARIEHDLSKVAGAPVSMAFGLPPMRDDAAENIDGLEVAIRTYGPPDAELLRANGSEIVSEHLTSDVLKSNCPVTGQPDWATLSIDYTGPRIDREGLLRYLVSYRDHREFHEQCVERIFINLMERCQLQSLSVEARYTRRGGVDINPWRATPDRAAPVPMRALRQ
;
A
#
# COMPACT_ATOMS: atom_id res chain seq x y z
N MET A 1 42.96 49.34 -30.98
CA MET A 1 42.79 48.75 -29.64
C MET A 1 41.33 48.88 -29.29
N ILE A 2 40.52 47.87 -29.66
CA ILE A 2 39.05 47.88 -29.44
C ILE A 2 38.71 46.57 -28.70
N MET A 3 38.30 46.70 -27.42
CA MET A 3 37.82 45.57 -26.61
C MET A 3 36.40 45.25 -27.02
N GLN A 4 36.18 44.00 -27.49
CA GLN A 4 34.84 43.40 -27.64
C GLN A 4 34.37 42.84 -26.31
N ALA A 5 33.26 43.38 -25.83
CA ALA A 5 32.54 42.84 -24.66
C ALA A 5 31.69 41.63 -25.11
N ALA A 6 32.02 40.43 -24.61
CA ALA A 6 31.21 39.25 -24.78
C ALA A 6 30.00 39.31 -23.82
N ARG A 7 28.78 39.39 -24.36
CA ARG A 7 27.53 39.19 -23.64
C ARG A 7 27.41 37.72 -23.25
N ARG A 8 27.37 37.42 -21.95
CA ARG A 8 26.93 36.12 -21.43
C ARG A 8 25.42 36.03 -21.59
N VAL A 9 24.98 35.09 -22.38
CA VAL A 9 23.59 34.63 -22.44
C VAL A 9 23.43 33.71 -21.24
N SER A 10 22.58 34.11 -20.28
CA SER A 10 22.14 33.24 -19.16
C SER A 10 21.22 32.18 -19.74
N ALA A 11 21.64 30.92 -19.68
CA ALA A 11 20.77 29.79 -19.94
C ALA A 11 19.73 29.71 -18.82
N ASP A 12 18.50 29.89 -19.20
CA ASP A 12 17.32 29.67 -18.34
C ASP A 12 17.22 28.16 -18.09
N ASN A 13 17.61 27.71 -16.90
CA ASN A 13 17.40 26.34 -16.47
C ASN A 13 15.91 26.17 -16.17
N GLY A 14 15.15 25.75 -17.18
CA GLY A 14 13.81 25.23 -17.01
C GLY A 14 13.84 24.15 -15.93
N GLY A 15 13.23 24.42 -14.77
CA GLY A 15 13.20 23.52 -13.64
C GLY A 15 12.59 22.18 -14.02
N MET A 16 13.42 21.15 -14.12
CA MET A 16 12.95 19.77 -14.11
C MET A 16 12.26 19.57 -12.75
N SER A 17 10.95 19.35 -12.76
CA SER A 17 10.22 18.97 -11.56
C SER A 17 10.85 17.68 -11.01
N HIS A 18 11.44 17.77 -9.82
CA HIS A 18 12.05 16.60 -9.16
C HIS A 18 10.95 15.59 -8.84
N ILE A 19 11.01 14.43 -9.50
CA ILE A 19 10.08 13.32 -9.20
C ILE A 19 10.57 12.65 -7.92
N ASN A 20 9.76 12.68 -6.86
CA ASN A 20 10.07 12.04 -5.60
C ASN A 20 10.30 10.53 -5.80
N THR A 21 11.42 10.04 -5.32
CA THR A 21 11.74 8.62 -5.27
C THR A 21 11.76 8.11 -3.83
N PRO A 22 11.61 6.80 -3.58
CA PRO A 22 11.71 6.26 -2.22
C PRO A 22 13.03 6.60 -1.52
N ALA A 23 14.11 6.77 -2.26
CA ALA A 23 15.44 7.15 -1.74
C ALA A 23 15.50 8.59 -1.20
N ASP A 24 14.58 9.46 -1.64
CA ASP A 24 14.51 10.86 -1.18
C ASP A 24 13.77 10.98 0.15
N SER A 25 13.05 9.93 0.58
CA SER A 25 12.29 9.89 1.83
C SER A 25 13.19 9.69 3.06
N GLN A 26 12.58 9.74 4.26
CA GLN A 26 13.24 9.39 5.53
C GLN A 26 13.41 7.88 5.74
N LEU A 27 12.91 7.06 4.82
CA LEU A 27 12.96 5.61 4.91
C LEU A 27 14.41 5.11 4.92
N GLY A 28 14.76 4.24 5.90
CA GLY A 28 16.12 3.72 6.06
C GLY A 28 17.13 4.66 6.73
N ARG A 29 16.75 5.90 7.10
CA ARG A 29 17.61 6.86 7.82
C ARG A 29 17.29 6.89 9.30
N GLU A 30 18.27 7.16 10.15
CA GLU A 30 18.01 7.57 11.53
C GLU A 30 17.32 8.93 11.51
N THR A 31 16.17 9.04 12.18
CA THR A 31 15.37 10.27 12.22
C THR A 31 14.90 10.48 13.64
N ALA A 32 15.12 11.68 14.18
CA ALA A 32 14.55 12.07 15.46
C ALA A 32 13.02 12.07 15.35
N TYR A 33 12.34 11.59 16.40
CA TYR A 33 10.89 11.73 16.50
C TYR A 33 10.53 13.20 16.70
N PRO A 34 9.50 13.71 16.00
CA PRO A 34 9.08 15.10 16.13
C PRO A 34 8.48 15.35 17.51
N ASP A 35 8.76 16.54 18.08
CA ASP A 35 8.24 17.00 19.36
C ASP A 35 7.02 17.92 19.23
N ARG A 36 6.63 18.25 18.01
CA ARG A 36 5.46 19.09 17.68
C ARG A 36 4.90 18.71 16.30
N TYR A 37 3.63 19.03 16.09
CA TYR A 37 2.93 18.79 14.83
C TYR A 37 3.69 19.36 13.64
N ASP A 38 3.90 18.49 12.62
CA ASP A 38 4.61 18.86 11.41
C ASP A 38 4.08 18.05 10.19
N PRO A 39 3.19 18.62 9.38
CA PRO A 39 2.66 17.97 8.18
C PRO A 39 3.70 17.84 7.06
N THR A 40 4.84 18.56 7.13
CA THR A 40 5.90 18.47 6.11
C THR A 40 6.70 17.16 6.20
N LEU A 41 6.49 16.37 7.25
CA LEU A 41 7.04 15.03 7.40
C LEU A 41 6.46 14.05 6.38
N LEU A 42 5.22 14.27 5.93
CA LEU A 42 4.55 13.38 4.98
C LEU A 42 5.24 13.40 3.62
N PHE A 43 5.51 12.22 3.07
CA PHE A 43 6.24 12.07 1.83
C PHE A 43 5.41 11.32 0.77
N PRO A 44 5.05 11.98 -0.35
CA PRO A 44 4.32 11.37 -1.46
C PRO A 44 5.26 10.58 -2.37
N ILE A 45 4.87 9.37 -2.76
CA ILE A 45 5.55 8.56 -3.78
C ILE A 45 4.63 8.40 -4.99
N PRO A 46 5.03 8.84 -6.18
CA PRO A 46 4.22 8.70 -7.40
C PRO A 46 3.94 7.23 -7.72
N ARG A 47 2.65 6.89 -7.93
CA ARG A 47 2.25 5.54 -8.35
C ARG A 47 2.63 5.23 -9.78
N ALA A 48 2.62 6.24 -10.65
CA ALA A 48 2.83 6.13 -12.09
C ALA A 48 4.09 5.35 -12.47
N THR A 49 5.20 5.54 -11.75
CA THR A 49 6.47 4.86 -12.06
C THR A 49 6.36 3.33 -11.95
N ALA A 50 5.78 2.83 -10.86
CA ALA A 50 5.61 1.40 -10.65
C ALA A 50 4.54 0.82 -11.58
N ARG A 51 3.45 1.55 -11.80
CA ARG A 51 2.36 1.16 -12.70
C ARG A 51 2.79 1.08 -14.15
N ALA A 52 3.63 2.01 -14.61
CA ALA A 52 4.22 1.94 -15.94
C ALA A 52 5.03 0.66 -16.16
N ALA A 53 5.76 0.18 -15.14
CA ALA A 53 6.48 -1.09 -15.18
C ALA A 53 5.54 -2.34 -15.26
N LEU A 54 4.28 -2.18 -14.89
CA LEU A 54 3.23 -3.19 -15.00
C LEU A 54 2.36 -3.01 -16.25
N GLY A 55 2.65 -2.03 -17.10
CA GLY A 55 1.83 -1.71 -18.26
C GLY A 55 0.47 -1.09 -17.93
N ILE A 56 0.28 -0.57 -16.71
CA ILE A 56 -0.97 0.04 -16.28
C ILE A 56 -1.05 1.48 -16.81
N ASP A 57 -2.14 1.79 -17.49
CA ASP A 57 -2.48 3.14 -17.91
C ASP A 57 -3.16 3.90 -16.76
N GLU A 58 -2.53 4.97 -16.27
CA GLU A 58 -3.07 5.82 -15.20
C GLU A 58 -4.40 6.51 -15.58
N SER A 59 -4.67 6.70 -16.87
CA SER A 59 -5.93 7.29 -17.35
C SER A 59 -7.09 6.30 -17.41
N ALA A 60 -6.79 4.98 -17.35
CA ALA A 60 -7.75 3.89 -17.47
C ALA A 60 -7.33 2.71 -16.58
N LEU A 61 -7.36 2.93 -15.25
CA LEU A 61 -6.97 1.88 -14.30
C LEU A 61 -7.83 0.63 -14.48
N PRO A 62 -7.20 -0.58 -14.58
CA PRO A 62 -7.94 -1.83 -14.78
C PRO A 62 -8.63 -2.33 -13.51
N PHE A 63 -8.54 -1.59 -12.43
CA PHE A 63 -9.12 -1.92 -11.12
C PHE A 63 -9.71 -0.70 -10.42
N ILE A 64 -10.62 -0.97 -9.50
CA ILE A 64 -11.00 -0.09 -8.40
C ILE A 64 -10.29 -0.53 -7.13
N GLY A 65 -10.28 0.30 -6.07
CA GLY A 65 -9.72 -0.12 -4.80
C GLY A 65 -9.31 1.02 -3.88
N HIS A 66 -8.67 0.65 -2.79
CA HIS A 66 -8.08 1.56 -1.83
C HIS A 66 -6.90 0.90 -1.10
N ASP A 67 -6.10 1.71 -0.44
CA ASP A 67 -5.11 1.27 0.52
C ASP A 67 -5.67 1.56 1.92
N GLY A 68 -6.06 0.50 2.63
CA GLY A 68 -6.53 0.57 3.99
C GLY A 68 -5.35 0.61 4.97
N TRP A 69 -5.39 1.50 5.95
CA TRP A 69 -4.38 1.59 6.99
C TRP A 69 -5.04 1.51 8.36
N ASN A 70 -4.43 0.79 9.29
CA ASN A 70 -4.77 0.84 10.69
C ASN A 70 -3.63 1.47 11.48
N ALA A 71 -3.94 2.50 12.29
CA ALA A 71 -3.03 3.15 13.21
C ALA A 71 -3.39 2.77 14.65
N TYR A 72 -2.40 2.30 15.39
CA TYR A 72 -2.57 1.73 16.74
C TYR A 72 -2.06 2.66 17.84
N GLU A 73 -1.33 3.71 17.47
CA GLU A 73 -0.56 4.54 18.41
C GLU A 73 -0.84 6.04 18.19
N LEU A 74 -2.09 6.42 17.84
CA LEU A 74 -2.47 7.82 17.71
C LEU A 74 -2.69 8.43 19.09
N SER A 75 -2.03 9.57 19.36
CA SER A 75 -2.14 10.28 20.63
C SER A 75 -2.06 11.79 20.42
N TRP A 76 -2.74 12.56 21.27
CA TRP A 76 -2.69 14.02 21.35
C TRP A 76 -3.00 14.49 22.78
N LEU A 77 -2.79 15.77 23.08
CA LEU A 77 -3.13 16.37 24.36
C LEU A 77 -4.46 17.13 24.25
N ASP A 78 -5.28 17.06 25.30
CA ASP A 78 -6.43 17.95 25.44
C ASP A 78 -6.03 19.37 25.88
N ALA A 79 -7.01 20.25 26.07
CA ALA A 79 -6.79 21.63 26.48
C ALA A 79 -6.08 21.74 27.85
N LEU A 80 -6.24 20.73 28.72
CA LEU A 80 -5.59 20.68 30.03
C LEU A 80 -4.19 20.03 29.99
N GLY A 81 -3.78 19.48 28.85
CA GLY A 81 -2.51 18.80 28.68
C GLY A 81 -2.53 17.31 29.05
N LYS A 82 -3.71 16.73 29.24
CA LYS A 82 -3.87 15.29 29.46
C LYS A 82 -3.78 14.54 28.14
N PRO A 83 -2.96 13.47 28.02
CA PRO A 83 -2.91 12.64 26.81
C PRO A 83 -4.22 11.91 26.55
N HIS A 84 -4.67 11.96 25.29
CA HIS A 84 -5.67 11.06 24.72
C HIS A 84 -4.96 10.05 23.84
N ILE A 85 -5.42 8.80 23.87
CA ILE A 85 -4.92 7.68 23.08
C ILE A 85 -6.09 7.15 22.26
N ALA A 86 -5.85 6.94 20.96
CA ALA A 86 -6.83 6.42 20.05
C ALA A 86 -6.22 5.43 19.06
N VAL A 87 -7.09 4.63 18.47
CA VAL A 87 -6.80 3.82 17.28
C VAL A 87 -7.67 4.34 16.14
N ALA A 88 -7.14 4.28 14.92
CA ALA A 88 -7.83 4.82 13.76
C ALA A 88 -7.57 3.97 12.53
N ARG A 89 -8.44 4.12 11.53
CA ARG A 89 -8.23 3.58 10.19
C ARG A 89 -8.29 4.71 9.17
N PHE A 90 -7.48 4.57 8.11
CA PHE A 90 -7.48 5.48 6.97
C PHE A 90 -7.76 4.69 5.70
N GLN A 91 -8.36 5.34 4.71
CA GLN A 91 -8.51 4.80 3.36
C GLN A 91 -7.98 5.81 2.34
N VAL A 92 -6.95 5.43 1.61
CA VAL A 92 -6.38 6.19 0.50
C VAL A 92 -6.88 5.55 -0.79
N PRO A 93 -7.60 6.27 -1.67
CA PRO A 93 -8.11 5.70 -2.92
C PRO A 93 -7.00 5.16 -3.81
N ALA A 94 -7.21 4.01 -4.44
CA ALA A 94 -6.23 3.43 -5.35
C ALA A 94 -5.95 4.31 -6.58
N ASN A 95 -6.90 5.15 -6.99
CA ASN A 95 -6.73 6.13 -8.08
C ASN A 95 -6.05 7.43 -7.64
N SER A 96 -5.58 7.54 -6.38
CA SER A 96 -4.75 8.68 -5.99
C SER A 96 -3.44 8.69 -6.77
N PRO A 97 -2.90 9.86 -7.15
CA PRO A 97 -1.62 9.94 -7.86
C PRO A 97 -0.42 9.47 -7.03
N HIS A 98 -0.54 9.49 -5.70
CA HIS A 98 0.58 9.15 -4.82
C HIS A 98 0.20 8.10 -3.76
N LEU A 99 1.18 7.26 -3.41
CA LEU A 99 1.24 6.55 -2.13
C LEU A 99 1.71 7.53 -1.06
N ILE A 100 1.39 7.24 0.19
CA ILE A 100 2.00 7.90 1.36
C ILE A 100 3.10 6.99 1.90
N GLU A 101 4.34 7.47 1.96
CA GLU A 101 5.46 6.68 2.46
C GLU A 101 5.26 6.34 3.96
N SER A 102 5.40 5.07 4.32
CA SER A 102 4.96 4.53 5.62
C SER A 102 5.72 5.07 6.84
N LYS A 103 7.04 5.31 6.73
CA LYS A 103 7.82 5.89 7.83
C LYS A 103 7.45 7.35 8.02
N SER A 104 7.21 8.07 6.95
CA SER A 104 6.78 9.47 6.97
C SER A 104 5.43 9.62 7.67
N LEU A 105 4.47 8.72 7.38
CA LEU A 105 3.19 8.69 8.07
C LEU A 105 3.35 8.41 9.57
N LYS A 106 4.21 7.46 9.96
CA LYS A 106 4.49 7.17 11.38
C LYS A 106 5.06 8.38 12.11
N LEU A 107 6.02 9.08 11.50
CA LEU A 107 6.60 10.30 12.07
C LEU A 107 5.53 11.40 12.17
N TYR A 108 4.72 11.57 11.13
CA TYR A 108 3.62 12.52 11.14
C TYR A 108 2.60 12.23 12.26
N LEU A 109 2.15 10.99 12.44
CA LEU A 109 1.24 10.62 13.53
C LEU A 109 1.89 10.86 14.90
N ASN A 110 3.19 10.57 15.06
CA ASN A 110 3.94 10.87 16.28
C ASN A 110 4.03 12.37 16.59
N SER A 111 3.97 13.24 15.57
CA SER A 111 4.03 14.69 15.75
C SER A 111 2.83 15.25 16.54
N TYR A 112 1.74 14.47 16.67
CA TYR A 112 0.58 14.83 17.49
C TYR A 112 0.80 14.59 19.00
N ASN A 113 1.77 13.78 19.41
CA ASN A 113 1.91 13.36 20.81
C ASN A 113 1.99 14.51 21.82
N SER A 114 2.52 15.67 21.42
CA SER A 114 2.59 16.89 22.25
C SER A 114 1.66 18.01 21.76
N GLU A 115 0.86 17.75 20.71
CA GLU A 115 -0.05 18.74 20.14
C GLU A 115 -1.34 18.81 20.94
N ARG A 116 -1.76 20.06 21.28
CA ARG A 116 -3.03 20.29 21.94
C ARG A 116 -4.16 20.42 20.92
N MET A 117 -5.19 19.60 21.10
CA MET A 117 -6.35 19.56 20.22
C MET A 117 -7.62 19.71 21.05
N ASP A 118 -8.60 20.44 20.50
CA ASP A 118 -9.85 20.69 21.21
C ASP A 118 -10.68 19.41 21.40
N ASP A 119 -10.74 18.58 20.36
CA ASP A 119 -11.49 17.33 20.36
C ASP A 119 -11.00 16.33 19.29
N ALA A 120 -11.55 15.12 19.33
CA ALA A 120 -11.23 14.07 18.36
C ALA A 120 -11.66 14.41 16.93
N ALA A 121 -12.75 15.18 16.75
CA ALA A 121 -13.23 15.59 15.43
C ALA A 121 -12.23 16.54 14.75
N SER A 122 -11.64 17.46 15.51
CA SER A 122 -10.58 18.36 15.05
C SER A 122 -9.31 17.60 14.64
N VAL A 123 -8.94 16.54 15.38
CA VAL A 123 -7.83 15.65 15.02
C VAL A 123 -8.12 14.93 13.71
N GLN A 124 -9.32 14.33 13.58
CA GLN A 124 -9.74 13.64 12.37
C GLN A 124 -9.71 14.56 11.16
N ALA A 125 -10.34 15.73 11.23
CA ALA A 125 -10.42 16.68 10.12
C ALA A 125 -9.02 17.14 9.66
N ARG A 126 -8.10 17.40 10.60
CA ARG A 126 -6.73 17.80 10.29
C ARG A 126 -5.97 16.67 9.59
N ILE A 127 -6.05 15.43 10.09
CA ILE A 127 -5.38 14.27 9.49
C ILE A 127 -5.96 13.99 8.09
N GLU A 128 -7.27 13.99 7.90
CA GLU A 128 -7.90 13.81 6.59
C GLU A 128 -7.46 14.88 5.59
N HIS A 129 -7.37 16.13 6.02
CA HIS A 129 -6.88 17.23 5.18
C HIS A 129 -5.43 17.01 4.74
N ASP A 130 -4.52 16.71 5.66
CA ASP A 130 -3.09 16.57 5.38
C ASP A 130 -2.81 15.35 4.51
N LEU A 131 -3.41 14.21 4.82
CA LEU A 131 -3.25 13.00 4.04
C LEU A 131 -3.85 13.14 2.64
N SER A 132 -5.00 13.82 2.50
CA SER A 132 -5.61 14.09 1.19
C SER A 132 -4.72 14.97 0.32
N LYS A 133 -4.09 15.97 0.91
CA LYS A 133 -3.15 16.85 0.20
C LYS A 133 -1.94 16.07 -0.33
N VAL A 134 -1.38 15.19 0.47
CA VAL A 134 -0.20 14.39 0.08
C VAL A 134 -0.55 13.29 -0.93
N ALA A 135 -1.67 12.60 -0.71
CA ALA A 135 -2.15 11.58 -1.64
C ALA A 135 -2.60 12.18 -2.99
N GLY A 136 -3.01 13.46 -3.01
CA GLY A 136 -3.61 14.13 -4.17
C GLY A 136 -5.04 13.64 -4.47
N ALA A 137 -5.72 13.05 -3.48
CA ALA A 137 -7.08 12.55 -3.55
C ALA A 137 -7.73 12.53 -2.15
N PRO A 138 -9.06 12.56 -2.03
CA PRO A 138 -9.74 12.52 -0.74
C PRO A 138 -9.38 11.26 0.05
N VAL A 139 -8.80 11.43 1.23
CA VAL A 139 -8.53 10.36 2.21
C VAL A 139 -9.58 10.44 3.31
N SER A 140 -10.16 9.31 3.67
CA SER A 140 -11.08 9.22 4.80
C SER A 140 -10.42 8.61 6.03
N MET A 141 -10.85 9.03 7.22
CA MET A 141 -10.44 8.50 8.51
C MET A 141 -11.64 8.13 9.35
N ALA A 142 -11.52 7.09 10.17
CA ALA A 142 -12.46 6.79 11.21
C ALA A 142 -11.72 6.29 12.45
N PHE A 143 -12.17 6.70 13.64
CA PHE A 143 -11.68 6.11 14.90
C PHE A 143 -12.16 4.67 15.05
N GLY A 144 -11.36 3.86 15.74
CA GLY A 144 -11.59 2.45 15.92
C GLY A 144 -10.87 1.60 14.88
N LEU A 145 -10.77 0.31 15.17
CA LEU A 145 -10.17 -0.70 14.30
C LEU A 145 -11.24 -1.69 13.84
N PRO A 146 -11.08 -2.27 12.63
CA PRO A 146 -11.89 -3.40 12.22
C PRO A 146 -11.78 -4.57 13.21
N PRO A 147 -12.82 -5.41 13.36
CA PRO A 147 -12.74 -6.59 14.22
C PRO A 147 -11.71 -7.59 13.69
N MET A 148 -11.09 -8.36 14.57
CA MET A 148 -10.35 -9.55 14.18
C MET A 148 -11.36 -10.63 13.79
N ARG A 149 -11.16 -11.23 12.63
CA ARG A 149 -11.99 -12.34 12.14
C ARG A 149 -11.12 -13.28 11.33
N ASP A 150 -11.47 -14.55 11.35
CA ASP A 150 -10.95 -15.50 10.38
C ASP A 150 -11.65 -15.28 9.03
N ASP A 151 -10.87 -15.35 7.97
CA ASP A 151 -11.41 -15.36 6.62
C ASP A 151 -12.08 -16.73 6.38
N ALA A 152 -13.33 -16.75 5.93
CA ALA A 152 -14.04 -17.97 5.59
C ALA A 152 -13.56 -18.60 4.25
N ALA A 153 -12.43 -18.11 3.72
CA ALA A 153 -11.80 -18.58 2.49
C ALA A 153 -11.11 -19.93 2.65
N GLU A 154 -10.95 -20.64 1.54
CA GLU A 154 -10.13 -21.85 1.51
C GLU A 154 -8.64 -21.48 1.57
N ASN A 155 -7.94 -21.92 2.63
CA ASN A 155 -6.50 -21.70 2.75
C ASN A 155 -5.72 -22.73 1.93
N ILE A 156 -4.81 -22.26 1.08
CA ILE A 156 -4.02 -23.10 0.16
C ILE A 156 -2.63 -23.47 0.69
N ASP A 157 -2.24 -23.01 1.88
CA ASP A 157 -0.88 -23.18 2.41
C ASP A 157 -0.56 -24.63 2.80
N GLY A 158 -1.60 -25.45 3.02
CA GLY A 158 -1.44 -26.87 3.34
C GLY A 158 -1.07 -27.76 2.15
N LEU A 159 -0.96 -27.23 0.93
CA LEU A 159 -0.59 -28.00 -0.25
C LEU A 159 0.89 -28.41 -0.22
N GLU A 160 1.15 -29.70 -0.48
CA GLU A 160 2.52 -30.22 -0.58
C GLU A 160 3.09 -29.96 -1.98
N VAL A 161 3.79 -28.84 -2.16
CA VAL A 161 4.37 -28.44 -3.44
C VAL A 161 5.87 -28.18 -3.34
N ALA A 162 6.62 -28.62 -4.34
CA ALA A 162 8.04 -28.27 -4.42
C ALA A 162 8.24 -26.82 -4.85
N ILE A 163 8.95 -26.03 -4.07
CA ILE A 163 9.30 -24.64 -4.36
C ILE A 163 10.72 -24.56 -4.89
N ARG A 164 10.91 -23.82 -6.00
CA ARG A 164 12.22 -23.65 -6.65
C ARG A 164 12.58 -22.19 -6.90
N THR A 165 11.60 -21.27 -6.78
CA THR A 165 11.77 -19.85 -7.07
C THR A 165 11.33 -19.02 -5.88
N TYR A 166 12.19 -18.09 -5.41
CA TYR A 166 11.95 -17.19 -4.29
C TYR A 166 12.00 -15.69 -4.68
N GLY A 167 12.29 -15.39 -5.94
CA GLY A 167 12.34 -14.06 -6.53
C GLY A 167 13.07 -14.01 -7.86
N PRO A 168 12.72 -13.08 -8.74
CA PRO A 168 11.57 -12.17 -8.71
C PRO A 168 10.21 -12.90 -8.85
N PRO A 169 9.05 -12.20 -8.63
CA PRO A 169 7.73 -12.78 -8.87
C PRO A 169 7.59 -13.34 -10.28
N ASP A 170 7.17 -14.61 -10.38
CA ASP A 170 7.14 -15.35 -11.63
C ASP A 170 5.70 -15.67 -12.06
N ALA A 171 5.11 -14.78 -12.87
CA ALA A 171 3.75 -14.94 -13.38
C ALA A 171 3.56 -16.19 -14.27
N GLU A 172 4.65 -16.77 -14.82
CA GLU A 172 4.58 -18.00 -15.61
C GLU A 172 4.18 -19.23 -14.78
N LEU A 173 4.22 -19.13 -13.46
CA LEU A 173 3.73 -20.17 -12.54
C LEU A 173 2.20 -20.21 -12.46
N LEU A 174 1.51 -19.12 -12.83
CA LEU A 174 0.06 -19.04 -12.81
C LEU A 174 -0.54 -19.80 -14.00
N ARG A 175 -1.53 -20.64 -13.71
CA ARG A 175 -2.32 -21.40 -14.66
C ARG A 175 -3.78 -21.43 -14.22
N ALA A 176 -4.70 -21.59 -15.17
CA ALA A 176 -6.08 -21.84 -14.89
C ALA A 176 -6.68 -22.86 -15.87
N ASN A 177 -7.67 -23.63 -15.42
CA ASN A 177 -8.40 -24.59 -16.27
C ASN A 177 -9.56 -23.87 -16.97
N GLY A 178 -9.37 -23.52 -18.23
CA GLY A 178 -10.37 -22.79 -19.03
C GLY A 178 -11.69 -23.54 -19.28
N SER A 179 -11.74 -24.85 -19.05
CA SER A 179 -12.97 -25.64 -19.21
C SER A 179 -13.89 -25.62 -17.97
N GLU A 180 -13.43 -25.06 -16.84
CA GLU A 180 -14.15 -25.05 -15.59
C GLU A 180 -14.25 -23.61 -15.02
N ILE A 181 -15.44 -23.03 -15.14
CA ILE A 181 -15.72 -21.70 -14.57
C ILE A 181 -16.26 -21.86 -13.15
N VAL A 182 -15.62 -21.20 -12.21
CA VAL A 182 -15.95 -21.27 -10.77
C VAL A 182 -16.05 -19.88 -10.16
N SER A 183 -16.66 -19.80 -8.97
CA SER A 183 -16.51 -18.67 -8.04
C SER A 183 -15.89 -19.22 -6.76
N GLU A 184 -14.70 -18.77 -6.44
CA GLU A 184 -13.92 -19.28 -5.31
C GLU A 184 -13.33 -18.14 -4.50
N HIS A 185 -13.20 -18.37 -3.20
CA HIS A 185 -12.53 -17.49 -2.27
C HIS A 185 -11.35 -18.25 -1.65
N LEU A 186 -10.14 -17.85 -2.00
CA LEU A 186 -8.89 -18.48 -1.57
C LEU A 186 -8.11 -17.54 -0.63
N THR A 187 -7.36 -18.11 0.30
CA THR A 187 -6.47 -17.35 1.17
C THR A 187 -5.12 -18.03 1.32
N SER A 188 -4.09 -17.22 1.64
CA SER A 188 -2.74 -17.70 1.92
C SER A 188 -2.03 -16.77 2.89
N ASP A 189 -1.28 -17.35 3.83
CA ASP A 189 -0.47 -16.67 4.84
C ASP A 189 1.03 -16.64 4.48
N VAL A 190 1.43 -17.27 3.37
CA VAL A 190 2.85 -17.38 3.00
C VAL A 190 3.38 -16.18 2.25
N LEU A 191 2.53 -15.24 1.83
CA LEU A 191 2.97 -14.04 1.11
C LEU A 191 3.96 -13.27 1.97
N LYS A 192 5.17 -13.09 1.43
CA LYS A 192 6.25 -12.32 2.03
C LYS A 192 6.99 -11.58 0.93
N SER A 193 7.11 -10.28 1.09
CA SER A 193 7.98 -9.42 0.29
C SER A 193 8.98 -8.70 1.21
N ASN A 194 9.71 -7.73 0.68
CA ASN A 194 10.63 -6.90 1.45
C ASN A 194 10.43 -5.44 1.12
N CYS A 195 10.64 -4.58 2.10
CA CYS A 195 10.68 -3.14 1.89
C CYS A 195 11.71 -2.78 0.81
N PRO A 196 11.37 -1.96 -0.19
CA PRO A 196 12.27 -1.66 -1.32
C PRO A 196 13.51 -0.87 -0.89
N VAL A 197 13.47 -0.18 0.25
CA VAL A 197 14.57 0.65 0.76
C VAL A 197 15.38 -0.07 1.83
N THR A 198 14.73 -0.60 2.88
CA THR A 198 15.42 -1.18 4.04
C THR A 198 15.70 -2.67 3.90
N GLY A 199 15.01 -3.36 2.99
CA GLY A 199 15.06 -4.82 2.87
C GLY A 199 14.37 -5.57 4.02
N GLN A 200 13.70 -4.86 4.96
CA GLN A 200 12.98 -5.48 6.05
C GLN A 200 11.81 -6.32 5.52
N PRO A 201 11.58 -7.55 6.04
CA PRO A 201 10.52 -8.41 5.56
C PRO A 201 9.11 -7.87 5.89
N ASP A 202 8.21 -8.00 4.91
CA ASP A 202 6.80 -7.63 4.95
C ASP A 202 5.94 -8.88 4.73
N TRP A 203 5.29 -9.35 5.78
CA TRP A 203 4.43 -10.54 5.77
C TRP A 203 2.97 -10.14 5.62
N ALA A 204 2.21 -10.90 4.83
CA ALA A 204 0.78 -10.65 4.65
C ALA A 204 -0.04 -11.94 4.66
N THR A 205 -1.30 -11.79 5.04
CA THR A 205 -2.39 -12.69 4.67
C THR A 205 -3.02 -12.16 3.39
N LEU A 206 -3.00 -12.95 2.33
CA LEU A 206 -3.61 -12.62 1.05
C LEU A 206 -4.98 -13.28 0.94
N SER A 207 -5.96 -12.53 0.45
CA SER A 207 -7.31 -13.00 0.14
C SER A 207 -7.59 -12.75 -1.35
N ILE A 208 -8.06 -13.78 -2.06
CA ILE A 208 -8.37 -13.75 -3.49
C ILE A 208 -9.79 -14.28 -3.67
N ASP A 209 -10.71 -13.41 -4.05
CA ASP A 209 -12.09 -13.78 -4.40
C ASP A 209 -12.29 -13.56 -5.90
N TYR A 210 -12.60 -14.62 -6.64
CA TYR A 210 -12.67 -14.52 -8.10
C TYR A 210 -13.81 -15.33 -8.71
N THR A 211 -14.18 -14.94 -9.91
CA THR A 211 -15.03 -15.72 -10.83
C THR A 211 -14.31 -15.86 -12.16
N GLY A 212 -14.20 -17.08 -12.66
CA GLY A 212 -13.49 -17.37 -13.91
C GLY A 212 -13.00 -18.81 -14.01
N PRO A 213 -12.08 -19.07 -14.93
CA PRO A 213 -11.40 -20.38 -15.01
C PRO A 213 -10.77 -20.77 -13.68
N ARG A 214 -10.96 -22.04 -13.28
CA ARG A 214 -10.42 -22.54 -12.00
C ARG A 214 -8.90 -22.39 -11.96
N ILE A 215 -8.39 -21.61 -11.01
CA ILE A 215 -6.94 -21.39 -10.80
C ILE A 215 -6.29 -22.68 -10.31
N ASP A 216 -5.14 -23.05 -10.90
CA ASP A 216 -4.25 -24.08 -10.37
C ASP A 216 -3.65 -23.63 -9.04
N ARG A 217 -4.10 -24.24 -7.95
CA ARG A 217 -3.72 -23.85 -6.58
C ARG A 217 -2.25 -24.09 -6.28
N GLU A 218 -1.65 -25.15 -6.86
CA GLU A 218 -0.21 -25.36 -6.70
C GLU A 218 0.62 -24.29 -7.40
N GLY A 219 0.21 -23.92 -8.63
CA GLY A 219 0.83 -22.82 -9.38
C GLY A 219 0.67 -21.49 -8.64
N LEU A 220 -0.53 -21.22 -8.10
CA LEU A 220 -0.79 -20.03 -7.29
C LEU A 220 0.11 -19.98 -6.04
N LEU A 221 0.22 -21.08 -5.30
CA LEU A 221 1.08 -21.13 -4.10
C LEU A 221 2.55 -20.90 -4.46
N ARG A 222 3.06 -21.53 -5.54
CA ARG A 222 4.42 -21.29 -6.05
C ARG A 222 4.62 -19.81 -6.43
N TYR A 223 3.64 -19.22 -7.10
CA TYR A 223 3.66 -17.80 -7.47
C TYR A 223 3.75 -16.88 -6.24
N LEU A 224 2.94 -17.10 -5.22
CA LEU A 224 2.99 -16.30 -3.98
C LEU A 224 4.33 -16.45 -3.26
N VAL A 225 4.91 -17.65 -3.23
CA VAL A 225 6.24 -17.87 -2.64
C VAL A 225 7.35 -17.19 -3.44
N SER A 226 7.18 -16.95 -4.75
CA SER A 226 8.18 -16.24 -5.56
C SER A 226 8.38 -14.78 -5.17
N TYR A 227 7.50 -14.20 -4.34
CA TYR A 227 7.69 -12.85 -3.76
C TYR A 227 8.73 -12.80 -2.64
N ARG A 228 9.21 -13.94 -2.13
CA ARG A 228 9.95 -14.03 -0.86
C ARG A 228 11.19 -13.13 -0.79
N ASP A 229 11.91 -12.95 -1.88
CA ASP A 229 13.09 -12.07 -1.97
C ASP A 229 12.81 -10.79 -2.76
N HIS A 230 11.57 -10.59 -3.21
CA HIS A 230 11.15 -9.41 -3.98
C HIS A 230 11.06 -8.17 -3.08
N ARG A 231 11.43 -7.01 -3.66
CA ARG A 231 11.41 -5.70 -2.99
C ARG A 231 10.45 -4.76 -3.68
N GLU A 232 9.34 -4.48 -3.04
CA GLU A 232 8.30 -3.59 -3.57
C GLU A 232 7.43 -3.08 -2.42
N PHE A 233 6.73 -1.94 -2.60
CA PHE A 233 5.74 -1.50 -1.63
C PHE A 233 4.52 -2.43 -1.60
N HIS A 234 3.82 -2.47 -0.49
CA HIS A 234 2.65 -3.32 -0.26
C HIS A 234 1.59 -3.15 -1.35
N GLU A 235 1.28 -1.89 -1.67
CA GLU A 235 0.29 -1.49 -2.65
C GLU A 235 0.65 -1.97 -4.06
N GLN A 236 1.93 -1.84 -4.41
CA GLN A 236 2.48 -2.26 -5.70
C GLN A 236 2.46 -3.79 -5.84
N CYS A 237 2.79 -4.53 -4.76
CA CYS A 237 2.68 -5.99 -4.74
C CYS A 237 1.25 -6.45 -5.06
N VAL A 238 0.23 -5.81 -4.46
CA VAL A 238 -1.17 -6.17 -4.71
C VAL A 238 -1.61 -5.80 -6.13
N GLU A 239 -1.18 -4.66 -6.66
CA GLU A 239 -1.44 -4.30 -8.06
C GLU A 239 -0.81 -5.30 -9.02
N ARG A 240 0.42 -5.75 -8.78
CA ARG A 240 1.10 -6.80 -9.57
C ARG A 240 0.37 -8.14 -9.50
N ILE A 241 -0.05 -8.55 -8.30
CA ILE A 241 -0.82 -9.80 -8.12
C ILE A 241 -2.13 -9.73 -8.89
N PHE A 242 -2.85 -8.61 -8.79
CA PHE A 242 -4.09 -8.39 -9.50
C PHE A 242 -3.90 -8.51 -11.02
N ILE A 243 -2.94 -7.78 -11.59
CA ILE A 243 -2.66 -7.81 -13.05
C ILE A 243 -2.27 -9.21 -13.51
N ASN A 244 -1.33 -9.84 -12.81
CA ASN A 244 -0.85 -11.17 -13.18
C ASN A 244 -1.97 -12.23 -13.15
N LEU A 245 -2.85 -12.20 -12.15
CA LEU A 245 -4.01 -13.10 -12.07
C LEU A 245 -5.00 -12.85 -13.19
N MET A 246 -5.35 -11.58 -13.47
CA MET A 246 -6.25 -11.25 -14.57
C MET A 246 -5.72 -11.71 -15.91
N GLU A 247 -4.44 -11.47 -16.20
CA GLU A 247 -3.82 -11.78 -17.49
C GLU A 247 -3.58 -13.28 -17.67
N ARG A 248 -3.01 -13.93 -16.64
CA ARG A 248 -2.56 -15.32 -16.78
C ARG A 248 -3.68 -16.33 -16.60
N CYS A 249 -4.66 -16.01 -15.75
CA CYS A 249 -5.80 -16.89 -15.46
C CYS A 249 -7.07 -16.53 -16.24
N GLN A 250 -7.08 -15.43 -17.01
CA GLN A 250 -8.21 -14.98 -17.84
C GLN A 250 -9.51 -14.89 -17.02
N LEU A 251 -9.42 -14.30 -15.81
CA LEU A 251 -10.53 -14.20 -14.90
C LEU A 251 -11.60 -13.22 -15.40
N GLN A 252 -12.86 -13.49 -15.09
CA GLN A 252 -13.99 -12.62 -15.44
C GLN A 252 -14.16 -11.52 -14.39
N SER A 253 -13.89 -11.83 -13.12
CA SER A 253 -14.04 -10.93 -11.99
C SER A 253 -13.04 -11.32 -10.91
N LEU A 254 -12.42 -10.32 -10.25
CA LEU A 254 -11.37 -10.54 -9.27
C LEU A 254 -11.40 -9.47 -8.17
N SER A 255 -11.19 -9.91 -6.94
CA SER A 255 -10.88 -9.08 -5.77
C SER A 255 -9.66 -9.63 -5.06
N VAL A 256 -8.64 -8.80 -4.86
CA VAL A 256 -7.40 -9.14 -4.17
C VAL A 256 -7.20 -8.16 -3.01
N GLU A 257 -7.08 -8.68 -1.80
CA GLU A 257 -6.72 -7.92 -0.61
C GLU A 257 -5.52 -8.57 0.08
N ALA A 258 -4.52 -7.77 0.46
CA ALA A 258 -3.44 -8.23 1.32
C ALA A 258 -3.50 -7.49 2.66
N ARG A 259 -3.44 -8.25 3.77
CA ARG A 259 -3.40 -7.71 5.14
C ARG A 259 -2.01 -7.93 5.70
N TYR A 260 -1.21 -6.85 5.67
CA TYR A 260 0.18 -6.92 6.12
C TYR A 260 0.29 -6.83 7.63
N THR A 261 1.29 -7.51 8.18
CA THR A 261 1.58 -7.46 9.61
C THR A 261 2.01 -6.05 10.04
N ARG A 262 1.56 -5.66 11.22
CA ARG A 262 1.85 -4.34 11.79
C ARG A 262 3.35 -4.12 12.00
N ARG A 263 3.84 -2.94 11.64
CA ARG A 263 5.19 -2.46 11.92
C ARG A 263 5.19 -0.99 12.35
N GLY A 264 5.80 -0.69 13.51
CA GLY A 264 5.92 0.68 14.02
C GLY A 264 4.57 1.37 14.21
N GLY A 265 3.59 0.66 14.77
CA GLY A 265 2.29 1.20 15.12
C GLY A 265 1.29 1.36 13.98
N VAL A 266 1.60 0.87 12.76
CA VAL A 266 0.65 0.86 11.62
C VAL A 266 0.73 -0.45 10.83
N ASP A 267 -0.37 -0.86 10.24
CA ASP A 267 -0.42 -1.85 9.17
C ASP A 267 -1.05 -1.27 7.90
N ILE A 268 -0.81 -1.90 6.76
CA ILE A 268 -1.25 -1.45 5.43
C ILE A 268 -1.97 -2.60 4.75
N ASN A 269 -3.16 -2.33 4.22
CA ASN A 269 -4.06 -3.34 3.68
C ASN A 269 -4.57 -2.89 2.30
N PRO A 270 -3.77 -3.06 1.24
CA PRO A 270 -4.19 -2.72 -0.10
C PRO A 270 -5.25 -3.68 -0.61
N TRP A 271 -6.28 -3.14 -1.25
CA TRP A 271 -7.33 -3.87 -1.95
C TRP A 271 -7.45 -3.37 -3.39
N ARG A 272 -7.50 -4.32 -4.35
CA ARG A 272 -7.76 -4.05 -5.77
C ARG A 272 -8.79 -5.03 -6.29
N ALA A 273 -9.75 -4.55 -7.09
CA ALA A 273 -10.80 -5.38 -7.64
C ALA A 273 -11.28 -4.90 -9.00
N THR A 274 -11.89 -5.80 -9.76
CA THR A 274 -12.69 -5.44 -10.94
C THR A 274 -13.88 -4.57 -10.53
N PRO A 275 -14.39 -3.67 -11.40
CA PRO A 275 -15.44 -2.71 -11.03
C PRO A 275 -16.77 -3.32 -10.58
N ASP A 276 -17.02 -4.58 -10.89
CA ASP A 276 -18.22 -5.34 -10.49
C ASP A 276 -18.16 -5.88 -9.05
N ARG A 277 -16.99 -5.79 -8.38
CA ARG A 277 -16.81 -6.26 -7.00
C ARG A 277 -17.02 -5.15 -5.98
N ALA A 278 -17.72 -5.47 -4.91
CA ALA A 278 -17.83 -4.60 -3.75
C ALA A 278 -16.57 -4.67 -2.88
N ALA A 279 -16.28 -3.60 -2.14
CA ALA A 279 -15.23 -3.61 -1.16
C ALA A 279 -15.49 -4.68 -0.09
N PRO A 280 -14.46 -5.42 0.35
CA PRO A 280 -14.60 -6.41 1.41
C PRO A 280 -15.01 -5.74 2.73
N VAL A 281 -15.72 -6.50 3.57
CA VAL A 281 -16.01 -6.03 4.93
C VAL A 281 -14.69 -5.85 5.67
N PRO A 282 -14.41 -4.67 6.21
CA PRO A 282 -13.14 -4.43 6.91
C PRO A 282 -12.96 -5.40 8.07
N MET A 283 -11.81 -6.08 8.09
CA MET A 283 -11.41 -6.98 9.17
C MET A 283 -9.90 -6.98 9.33
N ARG A 284 -9.42 -7.52 10.45
CA ARG A 284 -8.00 -7.76 10.70
C ARG A 284 -7.73 -9.26 10.76
N ALA A 285 -6.59 -9.65 10.21
CA ALA A 285 -6.08 -11.01 10.32
C ALA A 285 -5.42 -11.23 11.70
N LEU A 286 -5.24 -12.49 12.09
CA LEU A 286 -4.67 -12.87 13.40
C LEU A 286 -3.28 -12.26 13.65
N ARG A 287 -2.50 -12.02 12.60
CA ARG A 287 -1.12 -11.50 12.70
C ARG A 287 -1.02 -9.97 12.69
N GLN A 288 -2.14 -9.24 12.69
CA GLN A 288 -2.17 -7.78 12.71
C GLN A 288 -2.30 -7.17 14.10
#